data_f745efbe12a8fb1b983a91845b157213
#
_entry.id   f745efbe12a8fb1b983a91845b157213
#
_cell.length_a   1.000
_cell.length_b   1.000
_cell.length_c   1.000
_cell.angle_alpha   90.00
_cell.angle_beta   90.00
_cell.angle_gamma   90.00
#
_symmetry.space_group_name_H-M   'P 1'
#
loop_
_entity.id
_entity.type
_entity.pdbx_description
1 polymer ?
#
loop_
_entity_poly.entity_id
_entity_poly.type
_entity_poly.pdbx_seq_one_letter_code
_entity_poly.pdbx_strand_id
1 'polypeptide(L)'
;MNDKSTVKPPMWFWIVCVIALLWNLIGVSAYLSEAFMTEDVFATLPEAQQSLYETRPKWVTAAFAIAVWSGLMGSLALLLKKKWAKAIFVLSLFGILLQQLYHCFLSNTFEVMGTTAMILSILIIIFGAALVLFANFASNRNWLS
;
A
#
# COMPACT_ATOMS: atom_id res chain seq x y z
N MET A 1 8.18 -31.77 -14.53
CA MET A 1 8.32 -30.30 -14.39
C MET A 1 7.81 -29.66 -15.67
N ASN A 2 6.64 -29.04 -15.58
CA ASN A 2 6.17 -28.25 -16.71
C ASN A 2 6.90 -26.91 -16.69
N ASP A 3 7.95 -26.81 -17.48
CA ASP A 3 8.49 -25.52 -17.88
C ASP A 3 7.40 -24.82 -18.70
N LYS A 4 6.49 -24.18 -18.02
CA LYS A 4 5.61 -23.22 -18.68
C LYS A 4 6.53 -22.07 -19.08
N SER A 5 6.96 -22.09 -20.33
CA SER A 5 7.72 -21.00 -20.92
C SER A 5 7.02 -19.69 -20.60
N THR A 6 7.72 -18.77 -19.93
CA THR A 6 7.19 -17.43 -19.66
C THR A 6 6.98 -16.72 -20.99
N VAL A 7 5.82 -16.13 -21.14
CA VAL A 7 5.48 -15.29 -22.29
C VAL A 7 6.04 -13.89 -22.04
N LYS A 8 6.62 -13.27 -23.07
CA LYS A 8 7.10 -11.90 -22.98
C LYS A 8 5.93 -10.93 -22.74
N PRO A 9 5.92 -10.18 -21.64
CA PRO A 9 4.83 -9.23 -21.40
C PRO A 9 4.88 -8.06 -22.37
N PRO A 10 3.70 -7.44 -22.68
CA PRO A 10 3.63 -6.24 -23.50
C PRO A 10 4.20 -5.02 -22.78
N MET A 11 4.43 -3.93 -23.52
CA MET A 11 4.98 -2.70 -22.99
C MET A 11 4.13 -2.12 -21.86
N TRP A 12 2.80 -2.18 -21.97
CA TRP A 12 1.91 -1.62 -20.94
C TRP A 12 2.07 -2.32 -19.57
N PHE A 13 2.47 -3.59 -19.55
CA PHE A 13 2.79 -4.29 -18.31
C PHE A 13 3.88 -3.55 -17.52
N TRP A 14 4.95 -3.16 -18.20
CA TRP A 14 6.07 -2.46 -17.59
C TRP A 14 5.68 -1.07 -17.08
N ILE A 15 4.82 -0.38 -17.83
CA ILE A 15 4.28 0.92 -17.41
C ILE A 15 3.50 0.78 -16.11
N VAL A 16 2.62 -0.22 -16.02
CA VAL A 16 1.85 -0.50 -14.79
C VAL A 16 2.77 -0.86 -13.64
N CYS A 17 3.80 -1.67 -13.87
CA CYS A 17 4.79 -2.03 -12.84
C CYS A 17 5.52 -0.81 -12.28
N VAL A 18 5.92 0.11 -13.15
CA VAL A 18 6.60 1.35 -12.72
C VAL A 18 5.65 2.26 -11.94
N ILE A 19 4.41 2.41 -12.40
CA ILE A 19 3.39 3.18 -11.67
C ILE A 19 3.14 2.57 -10.30
N ALA A 20 3.03 1.26 -10.22
CA ALA A 20 2.85 0.53 -8.95
C ALA A 20 4.03 0.77 -8.01
N LEU A 21 5.25 0.71 -8.53
CA LEU A 21 6.46 0.98 -7.74
C LEU A 21 6.45 2.40 -7.18
N LEU A 22 6.18 3.40 -8.02
CA LEU A 22 6.15 4.81 -7.62
C LEU A 22 5.07 5.06 -6.57
N TRP A 23 3.88 4.50 -6.76
CA TRP A 23 2.79 4.59 -5.79
C TRP A 23 3.18 4.02 -4.42
N ASN A 24 3.79 2.85 -4.41
CA ASN A 24 4.22 2.20 -3.17
C ASN A 24 5.40 2.91 -2.51
N LEU A 25 6.30 3.52 -3.30
CA LEU A 25 7.37 4.37 -2.75
C LEU A 25 6.82 5.60 -2.05
N ILE A 26 5.75 6.20 -2.58
CA ILE A 26 5.04 7.30 -1.91
C ILE A 26 4.49 6.82 -0.55
N GLY A 27 3.88 5.63 -0.53
CA GLY A 27 3.36 5.02 0.71
C GLY A 27 4.46 4.78 1.75
N VAL A 28 5.59 4.22 1.33
CA VAL A 28 6.75 4.01 2.22
C VAL A 28 7.29 5.33 2.73
N SER A 29 7.37 6.35 1.88
CA SER A 29 7.81 7.70 2.27
C SER A 29 6.89 8.30 3.34
N ALA A 30 5.58 8.13 3.19
CA ALA A 30 4.60 8.57 4.18
C ALA A 30 4.80 7.85 5.52
N TYR A 31 5.00 6.54 5.49
CA TYR A 31 5.29 5.75 6.69
C TYR A 31 6.56 6.22 7.38
N LEU A 32 7.64 6.41 6.64
CA LEU A 32 8.92 6.86 7.20
C LEU A 32 8.81 8.28 7.77
N SER A 33 8.06 9.16 7.13
CA SER A 33 7.82 10.52 7.64
C SER A 33 7.13 10.51 9.00
N GLU A 34 6.18 9.59 9.21
CA GLU A 34 5.54 9.42 10.51
C GLU A 34 6.47 8.76 11.53
N ALA A 35 7.18 7.70 11.11
CA ALA A 35 8.03 6.91 12.01
C ALA A 35 9.21 7.71 12.55
N PHE A 36 9.75 8.64 11.77
CA PHE A 36 10.88 9.48 12.13
C PHE A 36 10.48 10.94 12.40
N MET A 37 9.21 11.20 12.67
CA MET A 37 8.73 12.53 13.03
C MET A 37 9.38 12.99 14.33
N THR A 38 10.03 14.16 14.29
CA THR A 38 10.65 14.75 15.47
C THR A 38 9.60 15.42 16.35
N GLU A 39 9.92 15.61 17.64
CA GLU A 39 9.04 16.31 18.58
C GLU A 39 8.71 17.72 18.11
N ASP A 40 9.69 18.42 17.52
CA ASP A 40 9.50 19.78 17.00
C ASP A 40 8.48 19.81 15.86
N VAL A 41 8.56 18.86 14.91
CA VAL A 41 7.60 18.75 13.80
C VAL A 41 6.21 18.36 14.35
N PHE A 42 6.16 17.40 15.27
CA PHE A 42 4.91 16.98 15.90
C PHE A 42 4.20 18.16 16.59
N ALA A 43 4.96 18.99 17.32
CA ALA A 43 4.42 20.16 18.01
C ALA A 43 3.83 21.22 17.06
N THR A 44 4.22 21.24 15.78
CA THR A 44 3.65 22.14 14.77
C THR A 44 2.29 21.71 14.25
N LEU A 45 1.90 20.45 14.49
CA LEU A 45 0.61 19.93 14.02
C LEU A 45 -0.55 20.52 14.83
N PRO A 46 -1.74 20.68 14.24
CA PRO A 46 -2.94 21.01 14.99
C PRO A 46 -3.20 20.00 16.12
N GLU A 47 -3.70 20.47 17.24
CA GLU A 47 -3.95 19.65 18.43
C GLU A 47 -4.78 18.39 18.12
N ALA A 48 -5.81 18.54 17.30
CA ALA A 48 -6.66 17.42 16.89
C ALA A 48 -5.88 16.34 16.12
N GLN A 49 -4.89 16.73 15.29
CA GLN A 49 -4.02 15.79 14.60
C GLN A 49 -3.03 15.11 15.54
N GLN A 50 -2.46 15.87 16.48
CA GLN A 50 -1.60 15.29 17.52
C GLN A 50 -2.34 14.20 18.29
N SER A 51 -3.58 14.47 18.66
CA SER A 51 -4.43 13.51 19.37
C SER A 51 -4.66 12.22 18.55
N LEU A 52 -4.80 12.33 17.23
CA LEU A 52 -4.92 11.14 16.37
C LEU A 52 -3.68 10.24 16.43
N TYR A 53 -2.49 10.83 16.44
CA TYR A 53 -1.25 10.05 16.55
C TYR A 53 -1.09 9.43 17.94
N GLU A 54 -1.39 10.18 18.98
CA GLU A 54 -1.24 9.73 20.38
C GLU A 54 -2.20 8.61 20.75
N THR A 55 -3.43 8.65 20.23
CA THR A 55 -4.46 7.68 20.54
C THR A 55 -4.47 6.47 19.60
N ARG A 56 -3.65 6.49 18.54
CA ARG A 56 -3.62 5.42 17.56
C ARG A 56 -3.03 4.14 18.17
N PRO A 57 -3.77 3.00 18.14
CA PRO A 57 -3.23 1.73 18.61
C PRO A 57 -2.02 1.26 17.81
N LYS A 58 -1.12 0.55 18.45
CA LYS A 58 0.09 0.02 17.80
C LYS A 58 -0.20 -0.93 16.63
N TRP A 59 -1.31 -1.68 16.70
CA TRP A 59 -1.69 -2.59 15.61
C TRP A 59 -2.03 -1.84 14.31
N VAL A 60 -2.54 -0.62 14.42
CA VAL A 60 -2.83 0.23 13.23
C VAL A 60 -1.52 0.65 12.57
N THR A 61 -0.52 1.02 13.34
CA THR A 61 0.82 1.34 12.81
C THR A 61 1.47 0.11 12.19
N ALA A 62 1.32 -1.07 12.80
CA ALA A 62 1.80 -2.32 12.23
C ALA A 62 1.08 -2.64 10.91
N ALA A 63 -0.23 -2.44 10.83
CA ALA A 63 -1.00 -2.61 9.60
C ALA A 63 -0.52 -1.67 8.49
N PHE A 64 -0.22 -0.42 8.83
CA PHE A 64 0.35 0.55 7.89
C PHE A 64 1.73 0.08 7.38
N ALA A 65 2.60 -0.37 8.26
CA ALA A 65 3.91 -0.91 7.89
C ALA A 65 3.77 -2.11 6.93
N ILE A 66 2.90 -3.06 7.26
CA ILE A 66 2.63 -4.23 6.42
C ILE A 66 2.12 -3.78 5.04
N ALA A 67 1.17 -2.85 5.00
CA ALA A 67 0.58 -2.36 3.76
C ALA A 67 1.64 -1.78 2.81
N VAL A 68 2.47 -0.86 3.29
CA VAL A 68 3.42 -0.12 2.44
C VAL A 68 4.65 -0.96 2.08
N TRP A 69 5.21 -1.69 3.02
CA TRP A 69 6.40 -2.51 2.77
C TRP A 69 6.09 -3.72 1.89
N SER A 70 4.96 -4.41 2.14
CA SER A 70 4.52 -5.49 1.27
C SER A 70 4.16 -4.98 -0.12
N GLY A 71 3.52 -3.81 -0.23
CA GLY A 71 3.23 -3.19 -1.50
C GLY A 71 4.50 -2.89 -2.31
N LEU A 72 5.53 -2.35 -1.66
CA LEU A 72 6.83 -2.12 -2.30
C LEU A 72 7.47 -3.43 -2.77
N MET A 73 7.51 -4.43 -1.90
CA MET A 73 8.09 -5.74 -2.25
C MET A 73 7.31 -6.42 -3.37
N GLY A 74 5.99 -6.33 -3.37
CA GLY A 74 5.15 -6.84 -4.44
C GLY A 74 5.42 -6.15 -5.77
N SER A 75 5.63 -4.83 -5.76
CA SER A 75 5.98 -4.07 -6.97
C SER A 75 7.34 -4.47 -7.53
N LEU A 76 8.33 -4.66 -6.66
CA LEU A 76 9.65 -5.18 -7.06
C LEU A 76 9.55 -6.59 -7.62
N ALA A 77 8.72 -7.44 -7.01
CA ALA A 77 8.48 -8.80 -7.49
C ALA A 77 7.84 -8.82 -8.88
N LEU A 78 6.91 -7.88 -9.17
CA LEU A 78 6.35 -7.73 -10.52
C LEU A 78 7.42 -7.36 -11.54
N LEU A 79 8.29 -6.40 -11.21
CA LEU A 79 9.40 -5.99 -12.08
C LEU A 79 10.37 -7.14 -12.35
N LEU A 80 10.56 -8.01 -11.37
CA LEU A 80 11.36 -9.23 -11.51
C LEU A 80 10.57 -10.39 -12.10
N LYS A 81 9.32 -10.18 -12.48
CA LYS A 81 8.42 -11.19 -13.07
C LYS A 81 8.26 -12.42 -12.18
N LYS A 82 8.06 -12.22 -10.87
CA LYS A 82 7.91 -13.31 -9.91
C LYS A 82 6.44 -13.56 -9.55
N LYS A 83 6.00 -14.81 -9.59
CA LYS A 83 4.61 -15.21 -9.26
C LYS A 83 4.22 -14.91 -7.82
N TRP A 84 5.16 -14.92 -6.90
CA TRP A 84 4.86 -14.62 -5.49
C TRP A 84 4.46 -13.16 -5.24
N ALA A 85 4.59 -12.29 -6.24
CA ALA A 85 4.07 -10.91 -6.19
C ALA A 85 2.61 -10.87 -5.76
N LYS A 86 1.77 -11.76 -6.31
CA LYS A 86 0.33 -11.83 -5.96
C LYS A 86 0.12 -12.05 -4.46
N ALA A 87 0.82 -13.03 -3.87
CA ALA A 87 0.68 -13.33 -2.44
C ALA A 87 1.07 -12.14 -1.57
N ILE A 88 2.13 -11.43 -1.96
CA ILE A 88 2.62 -10.25 -1.24
C ILE A 88 1.64 -9.08 -1.39
N PHE A 89 1.04 -8.87 -2.56
CA PHE A 89 0.00 -7.86 -2.72
C PHE A 89 -1.26 -8.18 -1.91
N VAL A 90 -1.62 -9.45 -1.76
CA VAL A 90 -2.73 -9.86 -0.88
C VAL A 90 -2.41 -9.49 0.57
N LEU A 91 -1.18 -9.73 1.02
CA LEU A 91 -0.75 -9.30 2.35
C LEU A 91 -0.82 -7.79 2.53
N SER A 92 -0.39 -7.04 1.52
CA SER A 92 -0.49 -5.57 1.50
C SER A 92 -1.94 -5.11 1.60
N LEU A 93 -2.83 -5.68 0.81
CA LEU A 93 -4.27 -5.36 0.83
C LEU A 93 -4.89 -5.66 2.20
N PHE A 94 -4.51 -6.76 2.83
CA PHE A 94 -4.95 -7.09 4.18
C PHE A 94 -4.54 -6.00 5.18
N GLY A 95 -3.29 -5.54 5.12
CA GLY A 95 -2.82 -4.43 5.95
C GLY A 95 -3.58 -3.13 5.68
N ILE A 96 -3.86 -2.82 4.40
CA ILE A 96 -4.66 -1.66 4.00
C ILE A 96 -6.06 -1.75 4.61
N LEU A 97 -6.72 -2.87 4.49
CA LEU A 97 -8.09 -3.04 4.98
C LEU A 97 -8.17 -2.91 6.50
N LEU A 98 -7.20 -3.45 7.23
CA LEU A 98 -7.12 -3.29 8.68
C LEU A 98 -6.94 -1.82 9.07
N GLN A 99 -6.06 -1.12 8.40
CA GLN A 99 -5.82 0.31 8.65
C GLN A 99 -7.06 1.13 8.34
N GLN A 100 -7.71 0.88 7.22
CA GLN A 100 -8.91 1.60 6.81
C GLN A 100 -10.10 1.30 7.73
N LEU A 101 -10.20 0.08 8.23
CA LEU A 101 -11.19 -0.28 9.25
C LEU A 101 -11.08 0.65 10.47
N TYR A 102 -9.86 0.87 10.94
CA TYR A 102 -9.62 1.79 12.06
C TYR A 102 -10.02 3.23 11.70
N HIS A 103 -9.57 3.73 10.54
CA HIS A 103 -9.85 5.11 10.13
C HIS A 103 -11.34 5.37 9.90
N CYS A 104 -12.07 4.37 9.36
CA CYS A 104 -13.49 4.53 9.05
C CYS A 104 -14.42 4.37 10.26
N PHE A 105 -14.09 3.44 11.17
CA PHE A 105 -15.03 3.00 12.20
C PHE A 105 -14.55 3.20 13.64
N LEU A 106 -13.25 3.27 13.87
CA LEU A 106 -12.68 3.28 15.22
C LEU A 106 -12.00 4.61 15.57
N SER A 107 -11.98 5.57 14.65
CA SER A 107 -11.39 6.89 14.89
C SER A 107 -12.17 7.98 14.19
N ASN A 108 -11.87 9.23 14.54
CA ASN A 108 -12.44 10.43 13.91
C ASN A 108 -11.47 11.02 12.85
N THR A 109 -10.65 10.17 12.23
CA THR A 109 -9.63 10.61 11.27
C THR A 109 -10.21 11.49 10.17
N PHE A 110 -11.35 11.11 9.59
CA PHE A 110 -11.95 11.88 8.49
C PHE A 110 -12.58 13.17 8.93
N GLU A 111 -13.04 13.27 10.18
CA GLU A 111 -13.53 14.52 10.75
C GLU A 111 -12.38 15.52 10.94
N VAL A 112 -11.23 15.04 11.39
CA VAL A 112 -10.04 15.85 11.64
C VAL A 112 -9.30 16.20 10.36
N MET A 113 -9.07 15.21 9.49
CA MET A 113 -8.25 15.34 8.27
C MET A 113 -9.04 15.78 7.04
N GLY A 114 -10.38 15.69 7.09
CA GLY A 114 -11.29 16.19 6.07
C GLY A 114 -11.46 15.28 4.85
N THR A 115 -12.11 15.84 3.81
CA THR A 115 -12.48 15.12 2.59
C THR A 115 -11.29 14.60 1.81
N THR A 116 -10.16 15.30 1.81
CA THR A 116 -8.93 14.85 1.13
C THR A 116 -8.46 13.50 1.66
N ALA A 117 -8.47 13.31 2.98
CA ALA A 117 -8.09 12.04 3.59
C ALA A 117 -9.05 10.92 3.22
N MET A 118 -10.35 11.21 3.13
CA MET A 118 -11.36 10.24 2.70
C MET A 118 -11.14 9.80 1.25
N ILE A 119 -10.89 10.73 0.34
CA ILE A 119 -10.60 10.44 -1.07
C ILE A 119 -9.33 9.60 -1.18
N LEU A 120 -8.29 9.97 -0.46
CA LEU A 120 -7.02 9.23 -0.46
C LEU A 120 -7.21 7.80 0.05
N SER A 121 -8.00 7.61 1.10
CA SER A 121 -8.32 6.27 1.63
C SER A 121 -9.02 5.39 0.60
N ILE A 122 -9.99 5.94 -0.13
CA ILE A 122 -10.67 5.23 -1.23
C ILE A 122 -9.67 4.84 -2.32
N LEU A 123 -8.80 5.76 -2.73
CA LEU A 123 -7.76 5.49 -3.73
C LEU A 123 -6.79 4.39 -3.28
N ILE A 124 -6.39 4.39 -2.03
CA ILE A 124 -5.50 3.37 -1.47
C ILE A 124 -6.13 1.97 -1.56
N ILE A 125 -7.41 1.86 -1.21
CA ILE A 125 -8.15 0.59 -1.32
C ILE A 125 -8.25 0.15 -2.78
N ILE A 126 -8.61 1.05 -3.67
CA ILE A 126 -8.75 0.75 -5.11
C ILE A 126 -7.41 0.28 -5.70
N PHE A 127 -6.32 1.00 -5.42
CA PHE A 127 -4.99 0.62 -5.90
C PHE A 127 -4.54 -0.73 -5.31
N GLY A 128 -4.79 -0.96 -4.02
CA GLY A 128 -4.46 -2.23 -3.38
C GLY A 128 -5.17 -3.41 -4.04
N ALA A 129 -6.47 -3.29 -4.27
CA ALA A 129 -7.26 -4.31 -4.95
C ALA A 129 -6.84 -4.48 -6.41
N ALA A 130 -6.60 -3.37 -7.11
CA ALA A 130 -6.17 -3.37 -8.51
C ALA A 130 -4.83 -4.09 -8.69
N LEU A 131 -3.88 -3.91 -7.78
CA LEU A 131 -2.58 -4.56 -7.86
C LEU A 131 -2.67 -6.07 -7.63
N VAL A 132 -3.54 -6.53 -6.72
CA VAL A 132 -3.83 -7.96 -6.55
C VAL A 132 -4.40 -8.55 -7.84
N LEU A 133 -5.40 -7.89 -8.42
CA LEU A 133 -6.02 -8.34 -9.67
C LEU A 133 -5.04 -8.32 -10.83
N PHE A 134 -4.21 -7.31 -10.92
CA PHE A 134 -3.19 -7.19 -11.96
C PHE A 134 -2.13 -8.29 -11.85
N ALA A 135 -1.64 -8.57 -10.65
CA ALA A 135 -0.67 -9.64 -10.43
C ALA A 135 -1.28 -11.03 -10.79
N ASN A 136 -2.54 -11.23 -10.43
CA ASN A 136 -3.27 -12.44 -10.82
C ASN A 136 -3.42 -12.56 -12.34
N PHE A 137 -3.81 -11.48 -13.00
CA PHE A 137 -3.92 -11.42 -14.45
C PHE A 137 -2.58 -11.72 -15.14
N ALA A 138 -1.50 -11.07 -14.71
CA ALA A 138 -0.17 -11.28 -15.26
C ALA A 138 0.32 -12.73 -15.05
N SER A 139 0.01 -13.32 -13.90
CA SER A 139 0.33 -14.73 -13.62
C SER A 139 -0.43 -15.66 -14.56
N ASN A 140 -1.72 -15.41 -14.80
CA ASN A 140 -2.55 -16.22 -15.69
C ASN A 140 -2.12 -16.10 -17.16
N ARG A 141 -1.49 -15.00 -17.54
CA ARG A 141 -0.93 -14.79 -18.88
C ARG A 141 0.48 -15.37 -19.03
N ASN A 142 1.00 -16.03 -18.00
CA ASN A 142 2.36 -16.56 -17.98
C ASN A 142 3.45 -15.48 -18.17
N TRP A 143 3.17 -14.24 -17.77
CA TRP A 143 4.16 -13.16 -17.74
C TRP A 143 5.09 -13.26 -16.53
N LEU A 144 4.63 -13.94 -15.48
CA LEU A 144 5.38 -14.16 -14.24
C LEU A 144 5.85 -15.61 -14.15
N SER A 145 6.97 -15.78 -13.52
CA SER A 145 7.57 -17.13 -13.33
C SER A 145 7.67 -17.55 -11.86
#